data_6bb38e910dcf1b144d320fcb4674ae86
#
_entry.id   6bb38e910dcf1b144d320fcb4674ae86
#
_cell.length_a   1.000
_cell.length_b   1.000
_cell.length_c   1.000
_cell.angle_alpha   90.00
_cell.angle_beta   90.00
_cell.angle_gamma   90.00
#
_symmetry.space_group_name_H-M   'P 1'
#
loop_
_entity.id
_entity.type
_entity.pdbx_description
1 polymer ?
#
loop_
_entity_poly.entity_id
_entity_poly.type
_entity_poly.pdbx_seq_one_letter_code
_entity_poly.pdbx_strand_id
1 'polypeptide(L)'
;MISVIVPTRNSETELVHALSALVPAAAEGVIREVIVVDGGSTDNTEKVADAAGCSWVSRGASARSERLVHGASLSRRGEWLLFLQPETLLESGWHHEAQAFIERASRAPDGPRRAASFRLRHEAFGLGARVSETFAALRSQLLGMPYGNQGLLISRSFYQKLGGHRPLPELEDLDLAKRIGRSRMVFLRAAAVISGAQEREGVVSRFRQAFARFCVGALRIPASVAAKLHG
;
A
#
# COMPACT_ATOMS: atom_id res chain seq x y z
N MET A 1 5.50 6.61 -15.54
CA MET A 1 4.12 7.04 -15.24
C MET A 1 3.44 6.01 -14.37
N ILE A 2 2.54 6.46 -13.46
CA ILE A 2 1.97 5.63 -12.37
C ILE A 2 0.48 5.41 -12.60
N SER A 3 0.01 4.16 -12.43
CA SER A 3 -1.38 3.80 -12.18
C SER A 3 -1.55 3.55 -10.69
N VAL A 4 -2.47 4.25 -10.05
CA VAL A 4 -2.77 4.07 -8.61
C VAL A 4 -3.94 3.10 -8.46
N ILE A 5 -3.82 2.14 -7.55
CA ILE A 5 -4.86 1.15 -7.24
C ILE A 5 -5.25 1.33 -5.76
N VAL A 6 -6.52 1.62 -5.51
CA VAL A 6 -7.06 1.84 -4.18
C VAL A 6 -8.20 0.84 -3.91
N PRO A 7 -7.98 -0.18 -3.05
CA PRO A 7 -9.05 -1.08 -2.63
C PRO A 7 -9.89 -0.39 -1.55
N THR A 8 -11.20 -0.28 -1.74
CA THR A 8 -12.10 0.42 -0.80
C THR A 8 -13.19 -0.50 -0.24
N ARG A 9 -13.67 -0.16 0.94
CA ARG A 9 -14.93 -0.66 1.51
C ARG A 9 -15.38 0.27 2.63
N ASN A 10 -16.46 1.02 2.41
CA ASN A 10 -16.97 2.03 3.33
C ASN A 10 -15.86 3.01 3.77
N SER A 11 -15.26 3.67 2.80
CA SER A 11 -14.05 4.50 2.98
C SER A 11 -14.27 5.92 2.46
N GLU A 12 -15.49 6.46 2.59
CA GLU A 12 -15.87 7.79 2.05
C GLU A 12 -14.90 8.88 2.51
N THR A 13 -14.71 9.02 3.82
CA THR A 13 -13.87 10.08 4.40
C THR A 13 -12.39 9.87 4.09
N GLU A 14 -11.91 8.66 4.26
CA GLU A 14 -10.50 8.30 4.06
C GLU A 14 -10.11 8.48 2.59
N LEU A 15 -11.00 8.09 1.66
CA LEU A 15 -10.75 8.20 0.24
C LEU A 15 -10.62 9.66 -0.20
N VAL A 16 -11.43 10.58 0.34
CA VAL A 16 -11.30 12.03 0.07
C VAL A 16 -9.90 12.51 0.40
N HIS A 17 -9.39 12.17 1.57
CA HIS A 17 -8.06 12.60 2.01
C HIS A 17 -6.94 11.97 1.16
N ALA A 18 -7.04 10.66 0.89
CA ALA A 18 -6.05 9.98 0.05
C ALA A 18 -6.00 10.57 -1.36
N LEU A 19 -7.17 10.79 -2.00
CA LEU A 19 -7.24 11.36 -3.35
C LEU A 19 -6.73 12.80 -3.38
N SER A 20 -7.00 13.60 -2.36
CA SER A 20 -6.48 14.97 -2.25
C SER A 20 -4.95 15.02 -2.29
N ALA A 21 -4.27 14.06 -1.65
CA ALA A 21 -2.82 13.95 -1.67
C ALA A 21 -2.26 13.51 -3.03
N LEU A 22 -3.10 12.96 -3.91
CA LEU A 22 -2.70 12.55 -5.26
C LEU A 22 -2.84 13.67 -6.30
N VAL A 23 -3.62 14.72 -6.01
CA VAL A 23 -3.92 15.80 -6.97
C VAL A 23 -2.67 16.45 -7.54
N PRO A 24 -1.63 16.85 -6.78
CA PRO A 24 -0.45 17.46 -7.37
C PRO A 24 0.26 16.53 -8.36
N ALA A 25 0.38 15.26 -8.03
CA ALA A 25 1.00 14.27 -8.91
C ALA A 25 0.19 13.99 -10.19
N ALA A 26 -1.14 14.11 -10.12
CA ALA A 26 -2.01 14.02 -11.29
C ALA A 26 -1.87 15.26 -12.17
N ALA A 27 -1.84 16.46 -11.60
CA ALA A 27 -1.65 17.72 -12.30
C ALA A 27 -0.31 17.77 -13.04
N GLU A 28 0.76 17.23 -12.45
CA GLU A 28 2.08 17.11 -13.09
C GLU A 28 2.19 15.93 -14.08
N GLY A 29 1.13 15.15 -14.26
CA GLY A 29 1.10 14.01 -15.17
C GLY A 29 1.93 12.80 -14.72
N VAL A 30 2.34 12.74 -13.46
CA VAL A 30 3.01 11.60 -12.86
C VAL A 30 2.04 10.43 -12.70
N ILE A 31 0.82 10.72 -12.22
CA ILE A 31 -0.31 9.79 -12.20
C ILE A 31 -1.07 9.87 -13.52
N ARG A 32 -1.37 8.73 -14.11
CA ARG A 32 -2.14 8.63 -15.37
C ARG A 32 -3.56 8.12 -15.18
N GLU A 33 -3.78 7.40 -14.12
CA GLU A 33 -5.09 6.86 -13.74
C GLU A 33 -5.11 6.49 -12.27
N VAL A 34 -6.28 6.61 -11.67
CA VAL A 34 -6.59 6.09 -10.34
C VAL A 34 -7.74 5.10 -10.50
N ILE A 35 -7.55 3.87 -10.05
CA ILE A 35 -8.53 2.79 -10.11
C ILE A 35 -8.96 2.47 -8.69
N VAL A 36 -10.20 2.77 -8.38
CA VAL A 36 -10.83 2.43 -7.10
C VAL A 36 -11.58 1.11 -7.27
N VAL A 37 -11.18 0.10 -6.51
CA VAL A 37 -11.81 -1.23 -6.55
C VAL A 37 -12.57 -1.47 -5.26
N ASP A 38 -13.88 -1.44 -5.34
CA ASP A 38 -14.77 -1.47 -4.20
C ASP A 38 -15.20 -2.88 -3.77
N GLY A 39 -15.24 -3.08 -2.47
CA GLY A 39 -15.63 -4.30 -1.80
C GLY A 39 -17.08 -4.33 -1.28
N GLY A 40 -17.99 -3.61 -1.94
CA GLY A 40 -19.41 -3.54 -1.54
C GLY A 40 -19.66 -2.46 -0.50
N SER A 41 -19.21 -1.23 -0.76
CA SER A 41 -19.52 -0.05 0.07
C SER A 41 -21.01 0.28 0.04
N THR A 42 -21.53 0.77 1.15
CA THR A 42 -22.90 1.23 1.35
C THR A 42 -22.98 2.72 1.68
N ASP A 43 -21.83 3.38 1.83
CA ASP A 43 -21.65 4.81 2.04
C ASP A 43 -21.48 5.56 0.69
N ASN A 44 -21.02 6.80 0.71
CA ASN A 44 -20.80 7.59 -0.51
C ASN A 44 -19.41 7.37 -1.15
N THR A 45 -18.70 6.28 -0.85
CA THR A 45 -17.37 5.99 -1.42
C THR A 45 -17.37 6.07 -2.96
N GLU A 46 -18.40 5.54 -3.63
CA GLU A 46 -18.57 5.60 -5.09
C GLU A 46 -18.65 7.05 -5.60
N LYS A 47 -19.49 7.87 -4.96
CA LYS A 47 -19.64 9.28 -5.34
C LYS A 47 -18.34 10.07 -5.21
N VAL A 48 -17.55 9.77 -4.19
CA VAL A 48 -16.22 10.38 -3.99
C VAL A 48 -15.28 10.00 -5.13
N ALA A 49 -15.25 8.73 -5.51
CA ALA A 49 -14.42 8.24 -6.61
C ALA A 49 -14.82 8.88 -7.95
N ASP A 50 -16.11 8.95 -8.24
CA ASP A 50 -16.65 9.57 -9.46
C ASP A 50 -16.33 11.07 -9.52
N ALA A 51 -16.57 11.79 -8.42
CA ALA A 51 -16.29 13.23 -8.34
C ALA A 51 -14.80 13.56 -8.55
N ALA A 52 -13.91 12.65 -8.16
CA ALA A 52 -12.47 12.76 -8.36
C ALA A 52 -11.99 12.28 -9.74
N GLY A 53 -12.88 11.79 -10.61
CA GLY A 53 -12.55 11.28 -11.94
C GLY A 53 -11.79 9.95 -11.91
N CYS A 54 -11.96 9.16 -10.86
CA CYS A 54 -11.36 7.83 -10.75
C CYS A 54 -12.13 6.80 -11.58
N SER A 55 -11.45 5.75 -12.02
CA SER A 55 -12.11 4.57 -12.57
C SER A 55 -12.66 3.73 -11.41
N TRP A 56 -13.99 3.70 -11.29
CA TRP A 56 -14.68 2.89 -10.27
C TRP A 56 -15.00 1.49 -10.76
N VAL A 57 -14.73 0.48 -9.93
CA VAL A 57 -15.07 -0.92 -10.20
C VAL A 57 -15.56 -1.60 -8.94
N SER A 58 -16.80 -2.05 -8.94
CA SER A 58 -17.36 -2.84 -7.83
C SER A 58 -17.01 -4.32 -7.98
N ARG A 59 -16.55 -4.93 -6.91
CA ARG A 59 -16.27 -6.38 -6.82
C ARG A 59 -17.10 -7.09 -5.74
N GLY A 60 -18.11 -6.40 -5.21
CA GLY A 60 -18.92 -6.93 -4.11
C GLY A 60 -18.07 -7.27 -2.89
N ALA A 61 -18.51 -8.18 -2.04
CA ALA A 61 -17.84 -8.56 -0.80
C ALA A 61 -16.56 -9.40 -1.02
N SER A 62 -15.69 -8.96 -1.95
CA SER A 62 -14.42 -9.63 -2.26
C SER A 62 -13.32 -9.33 -1.23
N ALA A 63 -12.36 -10.23 -1.10
CA ALA A 63 -11.18 -10.03 -0.27
C ALA A 63 -10.33 -8.85 -0.80
N ARG A 64 -9.57 -8.19 0.08
CA ARG A 64 -8.69 -7.07 -0.31
C ARG A 64 -7.66 -7.50 -1.36
N SER A 65 -7.08 -8.68 -1.19
CA SER A 65 -6.14 -9.26 -2.16
C SER A 65 -6.73 -9.37 -3.57
N GLU A 66 -7.98 -9.79 -3.68
CA GLU A 66 -8.67 -9.90 -4.97
C GLU A 66 -8.90 -8.53 -5.61
N ARG A 67 -9.27 -7.52 -4.81
CA ARG A 67 -9.41 -6.15 -5.29
C ARG A 67 -8.11 -5.58 -5.81
N LEU A 68 -6.99 -5.80 -5.11
CA LEU A 68 -5.65 -5.37 -5.54
C LEU A 68 -5.24 -6.04 -6.86
N VAL A 69 -5.43 -7.35 -6.98
CA VAL A 69 -5.15 -8.08 -8.24
C VAL A 69 -6.02 -7.56 -9.38
N HIS A 70 -7.31 -7.36 -9.12
CA HIS A 70 -8.24 -6.89 -10.14
C HIS A 70 -7.88 -5.48 -10.61
N GLY A 71 -7.62 -4.55 -9.70
CA GLY A 71 -7.18 -3.20 -10.03
C GLY A 71 -5.89 -3.19 -10.86
N ALA A 72 -4.92 -4.03 -10.48
CA ALA A 72 -3.69 -4.18 -11.26
C ALA A 72 -3.94 -4.73 -12.68
N SER A 73 -4.90 -5.63 -12.85
CA SER A 73 -5.27 -6.17 -14.17
C SER A 73 -5.98 -5.17 -15.08
N LEU A 74 -6.71 -4.24 -14.49
CA LEU A 74 -7.42 -3.17 -15.21
C LEU A 74 -6.51 -1.99 -15.58
N SER A 75 -5.41 -1.79 -14.85
CA SER A 75 -4.50 -0.67 -15.09
C SER A 75 -3.87 -0.77 -16.48
N ARG A 76 -3.94 0.31 -17.27
CA ARG A 76 -3.48 0.35 -18.67
C ARG A 76 -2.48 1.44 -18.95
N ARG A 77 -2.57 2.58 -18.24
CA ARG A 77 -1.87 3.81 -18.60
C ARG A 77 -0.52 4.02 -17.93
N GLY A 78 -0.24 3.34 -16.80
CA GLY A 78 1.01 3.44 -16.07
C GLY A 78 1.89 2.20 -16.24
N GLU A 79 3.19 2.40 -16.40
CA GLU A 79 4.20 1.32 -16.35
C GLU A 79 4.52 0.91 -14.91
N TRP A 80 4.22 1.79 -13.96
CA TRP A 80 4.38 1.59 -12.54
C TRP A 80 3.02 1.53 -11.86
N LEU A 81 2.90 0.66 -10.87
CA LEU A 81 1.72 0.47 -10.05
C LEU A 81 2.01 1.03 -8.66
N LEU A 82 1.13 1.87 -8.15
CA LEU A 82 1.11 2.30 -6.77
C LEU A 82 -0.12 1.71 -6.10
N PHE A 83 0.09 0.73 -5.23
CA PHE A 83 -0.95 0.20 -4.35
C PHE A 83 -1.04 1.08 -3.12
N LEU A 84 -2.19 1.70 -2.89
CA LEU A 84 -2.42 2.65 -1.81
C LEU A 84 -3.70 2.29 -1.06
N GLN A 85 -3.68 2.31 0.25
CA GLN A 85 -4.88 2.12 1.05
C GLN A 85 -5.64 3.45 1.18
N PRO A 86 -6.99 3.45 1.28
CA PRO A 86 -7.76 4.68 1.39
C PRO A 86 -7.41 5.50 2.66
N GLU A 87 -6.93 4.84 3.72
CA GLU A 87 -6.52 5.49 4.97
C GLU A 87 -5.11 6.11 4.92
N THR A 88 -4.40 5.93 3.81
CA THR A 88 -3.01 6.37 3.67
C THR A 88 -2.93 7.73 3.01
N LEU A 89 -2.51 8.74 3.76
CA LEU A 89 -2.21 10.07 3.26
C LEU A 89 -0.73 10.19 2.93
N LEU A 90 -0.40 10.40 1.67
CA LEU A 90 0.98 10.62 1.25
C LEU A 90 1.39 12.07 1.49
N GLU A 91 2.58 12.26 2.08
CA GLU A 91 3.15 13.57 2.38
C GLU A 91 3.39 14.39 1.10
N SER A 92 3.22 15.71 1.19
CA SER A 92 3.46 16.61 0.06
C SER A 92 4.84 16.38 -0.58
N GLY A 93 4.91 16.39 -1.92
CA GLY A 93 6.15 16.16 -2.68
C GLY A 93 6.55 14.68 -2.83
N TRP A 94 5.75 13.73 -2.34
CA TRP A 94 6.02 12.30 -2.48
C TRP A 94 6.29 11.86 -3.91
N HIS A 95 5.64 12.48 -4.87
CA HIS A 95 5.72 12.15 -6.30
C HIS A 95 7.09 12.47 -6.91
N HIS A 96 7.78 13.50 -6.44
CA HIS A 96 9.14 13.80 -6.88
C HIS A 96 10.13 12.69 -6.45
N GLU A 97 10.01 12.19 -5.23
CA GLU A 97 10.83 11.05 -4.79
C GLU A 97 10.49 9.76 -5.54
N ALA A 98 9.18 9.54 -5.80
CA ALA A 98 8.72 8.41 -6.58
C ALA A 98 9.27 8.46 -8.02
N GLN A 99 9.26 9.62 -8.67
CA GLN A 99 9.84 9.80 -10.00
C GLN A 99 11.36 9.55 -9.99
N ALA A 100 12.08 10.13 -9.03
CA ALA A 100 13.52 9.90 -8.90
C ALA A 100 13.86 8.43 -8.65
N PHE A 101 13.02 7.70 -7.89
CA PHE A 101 13.15 6.27 -7.72
C PHE A 101 12.89 5.51 -9.03
N ILE A 102 11.80 5.84 -9.73
CA ILE A 102 11.43 5.22 -11.02
C ILE A 102 12.57 5.37 -12.03
N GLU A 103 13.13 6.56 -12.17
CA GLU A 103 14.25 6.82 -13.09
C GLU A 103 15.47 5.96 -12.77
N ARG A 104 15.88 5.92 -11.49
CA ARG A 104 17.02 5.10 -11.06
C ARG A 104 16.77 3.61 -11.30
N ALA A 105 15.57 3.12 -10.97
CA ALA A 105 15.22 1.73 -11.15
C ALA A 105 15.14 1.34 -12.63
N SER A 106 14.66 2.23 -13.50
CA SER A 106 14.56 1.99 -14.95
C SER A 106 15.93 1.96 -15.65
N ARG A 107 16.93 2.66 -15.10
CA ARG A 107 18.31 2.66 -15.62
C ARG A 107 19.16 1.47 -15.14
N ALA A 108 18.63 0.66 -14.21
CA ALA A 108 19.37 -0.49 -13.68
C ALA A 108 19.63 -1.53 -14.79
N PRO A 109 20.82 -2.17 -14.83
CA PRO A 109 21.19 -3.13 -15.88
C PRO A 109 20.23 -4.32 -15.99
N ASP A 110 19.64 -4.73 -14.89
CA ASP A 110 18.66 -5.82 -14.79
C ASP A 110 17.22 -5.36 -14.95
N GLY A 111 17.00 -4.09 -15.35
CA GLY A 111 15.71 -3.45 -15.51
C GLY A 111 15.04 -3.11 -14.18
N PRO A 112 13.75 -2.69 -14.19
CA PRO A 112 13.06 -2.15 -13.04
C PRO A 112 12.61 -3.26 -12.05
N ARG A 113 13.56 -4.02 -11.53
CA ARG A 113 13.34 -5.13 -10.59
C ARG A 113 13.44 -4.70 -9.12
N ARG A 114 13.09 -3.46 -8.83
CA ARG A 114 13.02 -2.90 -7.48
C ARG A 114 11.62 -2.39 -7.20
N ALA A 115 11.24 -2.40 -5.94
CA ALA A 115 10.01 -1.79 -5.46
C ALA A 115 10.34 -0.76 -4.39
N ALA A 116 9.46 0.20 -4.21
CA ALA A 116 9.59 1.18 -3.15
C ALA A 116 8.35 1.22 -2.27
N SER A 117 8.55 1.62 -1.02
CA SER A 117 7.49 1.89 -0.05
C SER A 117 7.81 3.18 0.68
N PHE A 118 6.79 3.84 1.21
CA PHE A 118 6.95 5.09 1.92
C PHE A 118 7.28 4.84 3.40
N ARG A 119 7.83 5.87 4.07
CA ARG A 119 8.07 5.79 5.50
C ARG A 119 6.75 5.90 6.25
N LEU A 120 6.50 5.01 7.21
CA LEU A 120 5.32 5.10 8.04
C LEU A 120 5.44 6.25 9.03
N ARG A 121 4.39 7.08 9.14
CA ARG A 121 4.22 8.10 10.17
C ARG A 121 2.79 8.05 10.71
N HIS A 122 2.63 8.09 12.02
CA HIS A 122 1.34 8.20 12.68
C HIS A 122 1.06 9.66 13.07
N GLU A 123 -0.18 10.09 12.96
CA GLU A 123 -0.59 11.43 13.43
C GLU A 123 -0.66 11.56 14.95
N ALA A 124 -0.54 10.44 15.69
CA ALA A 124 -0.68 10.43 17.12
C ALA A 124 0.43 11.19 17.85
N PHE A 125 0.05 12.13 18.71
CA PHE A 125 0.95 12.86 19.59
C PHE A 125 1.17 12.08 20.89
N GLY A 126 2.43 11.75 21.21
CA GLY A 126 2.82 11.16 22.50
C GLY A 126 4.11 10.34 22.45
N LEU A 127 4.77 10.17 23.60
CA LEU A 127 6.01 9.39 23.72
C LEU A 127 5.81 7.93 23.30
N GLY A 128 4.65 7.33 23.60
CA GLY A 128 4.31 5.96 23.22
C GLY A 128 4.18 5.78 21.69
N ALA A 129 3.61 6.77 20.98
CA ALA A 129 3.51 6.76 19.53
C ALA A 129 4.90 6.83 18.89
N ARG A 130 5.80 7.68 19.36
CA ARG A 130 7.18 7.79 18.86
C ARG A 130 7.99 6.52 19.06
N VAL A 131 7.83 5.83 20.19
CA VAL A 131 8.50 4.56 20.44
C VAL A 131 7.96 3.48 19.49
N SER A 132 6.64 3.41 19.29
CA SER A 132 6.02 2.45 18.35
C SER A 132 6.41 2.73 16.89
N GLU A 133 6.51 4.00 16.49
CA GLU A 133 6.99 4.41 15.16
C GLU A 133 8.45 4.00 14.93
N THR A 134 9.31 4.26 15.92
CA THR A 134 10.74 3.90 15.83
C THR A 134 10.92 2.39 15.74
N PHE A 135 10.15 1.62 16.52
CA PHE A 135 10.18 0.16 16.47
C PHE A 135 9.61 -0.38 15.14
N ALA A 136 8.50 0.21 14.64
CA ALA A 136 7.91 -0.16 13.36
C ALA A 136 8.83 0.19 12.19
N ALA A 137 9.45 1.38 12.22
CA ALA A 137 10.40 1.82 11.21
C ALA A 137 11.67 0.96 11.22
N LEU A 138 12.24 0.69 12.40
CA LEU A 138 13.42 -0.16 12.55
C LEU A 138 13.14 -1.58 12.04
N ARG A 139 11.99 -2.16 12.40
CA ARG A 139 11.60 -3.48 11.95
C ARG A 139 11.32 -3.53 10.45
N SER A 140 10.60 -2.57 9.88
CA SER A 140 10.30 -2.54 8.45
C SER A 140 11.57 -2.36 7.63
N GLN A 141 12.50 -1.53 8.07
CA GLN A 141 13.80 -1.33 7.43
C GLN A 141 14.73 -2.55 7.61
N LEU A 142 14.79 -3.13 8.82
CA LEU A 142 15.65 -4.29 9.09
C LEU A 142 15.17 -5.56 8.39
N LEU A 143 13.86 -5.78 8.31
CA LEU A 143 13.29 -6.96 7.67
C LEU A 143 12.93 -6.73 6.20
N GLY A 144 12.96 -5.48 5.71
CA GLY A 144 12.55 -5.13 4.34
C GLY A 144 11.07 -5.41 4.06
N MET A 145 10.23 -5.33 5.10
CA MET A 145 8.81 -5.70 5.04
C MET A 145 7.93 -4.50 5.38
N PRO A 146 7.52 -3.70 4.38
CA PRO A 146 6.59 -2.61 4.60
C PRO A 146 5.22 -3.13 5.07
N TYR A 147 4.50 -2.29 5.81
CA TYR A 147 3.08 -2.50 6.08
C TYR A 147 2.26 -2.14 4.82
N GLY A 148 1.11 -2.79 4.64
CA GLY A 148 0.21 -2.49 3.51
C GLY A 148 -0.20 -1.02 3.40
N ASN A 149 -0.31 -0.33 4.54
CA ASN A 149 -0.63 1.09 4.62
C ASN A 149 0.57 2.04 4.41
N GLN A 150 1.77 1.53 4.08
CA GLN A 150 2.91 2.35 3.66
C GLN A 150 2.94 2.61 2.15
N GLY A 151 1.95 2.09 1.39
CA GLY A 151 1.96 2.13 -0.07
C GLY A 151 3.08 1.27 -0.66
N LEU A 152 2.83 0.70 -1.83
CA LEU A 152 3.81 -0.08 -2.58
C LEU A 152 3.89 0.42 -4.01
N LEU A 153 5.04 0.95 -4.39
CA LEU A 153 5.37 1.36 -5.75
C LEU A 153 6.25 0.30 -6.41
N ILE A 154 5.76 -0.31 -7.48
CA ILE A 154 6.43 -1.41 -8.18
C ILE A 154 6.19 -1.32 -9.69
N SER A 155 7.18 -1.68 -10.52
CA SER A 155 6.92 -1.75 -11.96
C SER A 155 5.93 -2.86 -12.28
N ARG A 156 5.07 -2.63 -13.26
CA ARG A 156 4.08 -3.61 -13.73
C ARG A 156 4.76 -4.92 -14.14
N SER A 157 5.86 -4.84 -14.88
CA SER A 157 6.61 -6.01 -15.34
C SER A 157 7.17 -6.83 -14.17
N PHE A 158 7.69 -6.16 -13.14
CA PHE A 158 8.20 -6.85 -11.95
C PHE A 158 7.07 -7.45 -11.10
N TYR A 159 5.96 -6.72 -10.94
CA TYR A 159 4.76 -7.22 -10.26
C TYR A 159 4.23 -8.51 -10.92
N GLN A 160 4.10 -8.51 -12.25
CA GLN A 160 3.67 -9.68 -13.03
C GLN A 160 4.65 -10.85 -12.91
N LYS A 161 5.96 -10.56 -12.97
CA LYS A 161 7.02 -11.57 -12.83
C LYS A 161 7.01 -12.25 -11.46
N LEU A 162 6.61 -11.53 -10.41
CA LEU A 162 6.43 -12.08 -9.07
C LEU A 162 5.11 -12.84 -8.90
N GLY A 163 4.22 -12.81 -9.90
CA GLY A 163 2.89 -13.42 -9.81
C GLY A 163 1.85 -12.57 -9.06
N GLY A 164 2.13 -11.27 -8.84
CA GLY A 164 1.20 -10.34 -8.20
C GLY A 164 0.87 -10.66 -6.74
N HIS A 165 -0.19 -10.04 -6.20
CA HIS A 165 -0.74 -10.42 -4.90
C HIS A 165 -1.38 -11.81 -5.00
N ARG A 166 -1.19 -12.63 -3.97
CA ARG A 166 -1.87 -13.93 -3.86
C ARG A 166 -3.22 -13.76 -3.18
N PRO A 167 -4.21 -14.63 -3.50
CA PRO A 167 -5.53 -14.59 -2.88
C PRO A 167 -5.45 -15.09 -1.43
N LEU A 168 -4.89 -14.26 -0.56
CA LEU A 168 -4.81 -14.50 0.88
C LEU A 168 -5.86 -13.65 1.58
N PRO A 169 -6.51 -14.17 2.63
CA PRO A 169 -7.49 -13.39 3.39
C PRO A 169 -6.86 -12.19 4.08
N GLU A 170 -5.60 -12.35 4.51
CA GLU A 170 -4.76 -11.33 5.16
C GLU A 170 -3.29 -11.54 4.83
N LEU A 171 -2.45 -10.52 5.12
CA LEU A 171 -0.99 -10.55 4.94
C LEU A 171 -0.51 -10.72 3.48
N GLU A 172 -1.36 -10.44 2.51
CA GLU A 172 -1.02 -10.48 1.08
C GLU A 172 0.13 -9.51 0.73
N ASP A 173 0.17 -8.34 1.38
CA ASP A 173 1.25 -7.36 1.21
C ASP A 173 2.58 -7.92 1.70
N LEU A 174 2.55 -8.64 2.83
CA LEU A 174 3.73 -9.24 3.42
C LEU A 174 4.26 -10.41 2.58
N ASP A 175 3.37 -11.23 2.01
CA ASP A 175 3.74 -12.29 1.07
C ASP A 175 4.42 -11.71 -0.17
N LEU A 176 3.86 -10.63 -0.73
CA LEU A 176 4.45 -9.95 -1.88
C LEU A 176 5.80 -9.32 -1.51
N ALA A 177 5.92 -8.65 -0.37
CA ALA A 177 7.17 -8.07 0.11
C ALA A 177 8.28 -9.11 0.29
N LYS A 178 7.95 -10.31 0.79
CA LYS A 178 8.89 -11.44 0.86
C LYS A 178 9.38 -11.87 -0.51
N ARG A 179 8.49 -11.95 -1.51
CA ARG A 179 8.85 -12.32 -2.89
C ARG A 179 9.66 -11.24 -3.59
N ILE A 180 9.44 -9.96 -3.28
CA ILE A 180 10.29 -8.85 -3.72
C ILE A 180 11.71 -9.04 -3.13
N GLY A 181 11.79 -9.32 -1.84
CA GLY A 181 13.04 -9.49 -1.13
C GLY A 181 13.66 -8.17 -0.67
N ARG A 182 14.37 -8.24 0.47
CA ARG A 182 14.93 -7.06 1.14
C ARG A 182 15.88 -6.24 0.27
N SER A 183 16.72 -6.88 -0.53
CA SER A 183 17.70 -6.20 -1.40
C SER A 183 17.08 -5.38 -2.53
N ARG A 184 15.80 -5.66 -2.85
CA ARG A 184 15.05 -5.00 -3.92
C ARG A 184 13.99 -4.03 -3.39
N MET A 185 13.78 -3.97 -2.06
CA MET A 185 12.85 -3.04 -1.42
C MET A 185 13.59 -1.77 -1.01
N VAL A 186 13.10 -0.63 -1.46
CA VAL A 186 13.63 0.70 -1.15
C VAL A 186 12.61 1.45 -0.32
N PHE A 187 13.05 2.10 0.76
CA PHE A 187 12.19 2.99 1.54
C PHE A 187 12.44 4.44 1.14
N LEU A 188 11.38 5.09 0.64
CA LEU A 188 11.40 6.51 0.31
C LEU A 188 11.40 7.35 1.60
N ARG A 189 11.86 8.59 1.51
CA ARG A 189 11.89 9.52 2.66
C ARG A 189 10.52 10.11 2.94
N ALA A 190 9.74 10.35 1.87
CA ALA A 190 8.37 10.82 1.99
C ALA A 190 7.54 9.87 2.86
N ALA A 191 6.70 10.44 3.72
CA ALA A 191 5.91 9.67 4.65
C ALA A 191 4.55 9.26 4.06
N ALA A 192 4.12 8.06 4.43
CA ALA A 192 2.74 7.62 4.42
C ALA A 192 2.18 7.84 5.82
N VAL A 193 1.30 8.81 5.95
CA VAL A 193 0.66 9.19 7.21
C VAL A 193 -0.65 8.42 7.33
N ILE A 194 -0.85 7.75 8.46
CA ILE A 194 -2.11 7.07 8.76
C ILE A 194 -2.95 7.99 9.62
N SER A 195 -4.16 8.31 9.15
CA SER A 195 -5.12 9.10 9.91
C SER A 195 -5.54 8.35 11.19
N GLY A 196 -5.65 9.09 12.31
CA GLY A 196 -5.95 8.55 13.64
C GLY A 196 -7.31 7.84 13.78
N ALA A 197 -8.16 7.85 12.76
CA ALA A 197 -9.44 7.14 12.76
C ALA A 197 -9.27 5.61 12.96
N GLN A 198 -8.13 5.03 12.55
CA GLN A 198 -7.82 3.61 12.76
C GLN A 198 -7.31 3.29 14.18
N GLU A 199 -7.13 4.27 15.07
CA GLU A 199 -6.73 4.03 16.47
C GLU A 199 -7.78 3.31 17.31
N ARG A 200 -8.99 3.07 16.78
CA ARG A 200 -10.08 2.36 17.49
C ARG A 200 -9.90 0.85 17.56
N GLU A 201 -8.94 0.28 16.85
CA GLU A 201 -8.56 -1.11 17.07
C GLU A 201 -7.82 -1.25 18.41
N GLY A 202 -8.34 -2.10 19.27
CA GLY A 202 -7.78 -2.32 20.61
C GLY A 202 -6.32 -2.75 20.58
N VAL A 203 -5.55 -2.38 21.61
CA VAL A 203 -4.12 -2.70 21.78
C VAL A 203 -3.81 -4.19 21.55
N VAL A 204 -4.74 -5.08 21.93
CA VAL A 204 -4.64 -6.54 21.76
C VAL A 204 -4.64 -6.94 20.28
N SER A 205 -5.49 -6.34 19.45
CA SER A 205 -5.56 -6.65 18.01
C SER A 205 -4.26 -6.20 17.30
N ARG A 206 -3.74 -5.04 17.67
CA ARG A 206 -2.45 -4.52 17.17
C ARG A 206 -1.28 -5.43 17.55
N PHE A 207 -1.28 -5.94 18.80
CA PHE A 207 -0.22 -6.85 19.25
C PHE A 207 -0.29 -8.18 18.51
N ARG A 208 -1.50 -8.72 18.30
CA ARG A 208 -1.74 -9.94 17.54
C ARG A 208 -1.30 -9.81 16.07
N GLN A 209 -1.63 -8.70 15.41
CA GLN A 209 -1.16 -8.40 14.06
C GLN A 209 0.36 -8.24 13.98
N ALA A 210 0.96 -7.54 14.94
CA ALA A 210 2.40 -7.36 15.01
C ALA A 210 3.12 -8.70 15.20
N PHE A 211 2.56 -9.59 16.04
CA PHE A 211 3.09 -10.92 16.30
C PHE A 211 2.96 -11.84 15.09
N ALA A 212 1.80 -11.88 14.42
CA ALA A 212 1.60 -12.66 13.20
C ALA A 212 2.59 -12.23 12.10
N ARG A 213 2.79 -10.92 11.93
CA ARG A 213 3.79 -10.37 10.99
C ARG A 213 5.23 -10.70 11.38
N PHE A 214 5.53 -10.73 12.68
CA PHE A 214 6.84 -11.17 13.18
C PHE A 214 7.08 -12.66 12.86
N CYS A 215 6.10 -13.52 13.13
CA CYS A 215 6.20 -14.96 12.81
C CYS A 215 6.44 -15.19 11.31
N VAL A 216 5.71 -14.50 10.46
CA VAL A 216 5.90 -14.59 9.01
C VAL A 216 7.26 -13.99 8.61
N GLY A 217 7.68 -12.88 9.19
CA GLY A 217 8.92 -12.19 8.84
C GLY A 217 10.17 -12.89 9.32
N ALA A 218 10.30 -13.10 10.63
CA ALA A 218 11.50 -13.59 11.28
C ALA A 218 11.61 -15.13 11.24
N LEU A 219 10.50 -15.83 11.46
CA LEU A 219 10.49 -17.30 11.53
C LEU A 219 10.23 -17.96 10.18
N ARG A 220 10.09 -17.18 9.10
CA ARG A 220 9.82 -17.67 7.73
C ARG A 220 8.58 -18.57 7.60
N ILE A 221 7.64 -18.49 8.55
CA ILE A 221 6.38 -19.23 8.50
C ILE A 221 5.58 -18.77 7.26
N PRO A 222 4.96 -19.68 6.48
CA PRO A 222 4.10 -19.31 5.36
C PRO A 222 2.95 -18.40 5.82
N ALA A 223 2.67 -17.35 5.03
CA ALA A 223 1.60 -16.39 5.35
C ALA A 223 0.23 -17.04 5.52
N SER A 224 -0.04 -18.13 4.81
CA SER A 224 -1.26 -18.93 4.93
C SER A 224 -1.44 -19.61 6.29
N VAL A 225 -0.33 -19.96 6.96
CA VAL A 225 -0.35 -20.55 8.33
C VAL A 225 -0.50 -19.46 9.38
N ALA A 226 0.18 -18.32 9.20
CA ALA A 226 0.08 -17.19 10.12
C ALA A 226 -1.31 -16.52 10.09
N ALA A 227 -1.99 -16.52 8.95
CA ALA A 227 -3.35 -16.03 8.84
C ALA A 227 -4.36 -16.84 9.69
N LYS A 228 -4.13 -18.16 9.87
CA LYS A 228 -4.96 -18.99 10.76
C LYS A 228 -4.77 -18.70 12.26
N LEU A 229 -3.67 -18.08 12.64
CA LEU A 229 -3.40 -17.63 14.02
C LEU A 229 -4.03 -16.25 14.29
N HIS A 230 -4.53 -15.61 13.25
CA HIS A 230 -5.10 -14.27 13.32
C HIS A 230 -6.64 -14.28 13.52
N GLY A 231 -7.30 -15.38 13.11
CA GLY A 231 -8.74 -15.58 13.20
C GLY A 231 -9.25 -15.93 14.61
#